data_c057c749e57f69f4dfaf2e7c77b78b56
#
_entry.id   c057c749e57f69f4dfaf2e7c77b78b56
#
_cell.length_a   1.000
_cell.length_b   1.000
_cell.length_c   1.000
_cell.angle_alpha   90.00
_cell.angle_beta   90.00
_cell.angle_gamma   90.00
#
_symmetry.space_group_name_H-M   'P 1'
#
loop_
_entity.id
_entity.type
_entity.pdbx_description
1 polymer ?
#
loop_
_entity_poly.entity_id
_entity_poly.type
_entity_poly.pdbx_seq_one_letter_code
_entity_poly.pdbx_strand_id
1 'polypeptide(L)'
;MWISWAKAPPDSSSYVSIHRSDGEMAVALSDMRILQELTPARLEPMRDKLSAAAAIVVDGCLPQETLRYIIRTFGGSVPIFADPVSTAYARRMRPVLRGIDTLKPNRLEAEILSGRSIRCEADYFRAAEGILAQGVRRVIISAGSRGCYYADNMGQRLWSRTRPLQQVENATGAGDSFMAGLLYSAAQRYWLGDTMDFAMGAALAALQARTTINPAISPELIWQLVREQKRPRTPVIPTGLTGK
;
A
#
# COMPACT_ATOMS: atom_id res chain seq x y z
N MET A 1 34.13 -10.54 -0.65
CA MET A 1 33.77 -11.57 0.35
C MET A 1 32.43 -12.15 -0.07
N TRP A 2 32.39 -13.39 -0.58
CA TRP A 2 31.13 -14.03 -1.00
C TRP A 2 30.48 -14.64 0.23
N ILE A 3 29.28 -14.21 0.59
CA ILE A 3 28.47 -14.84 1.62
C ILE A 3 27.69 -15.96 0.92
N SER A 4 28.13 -17.20 1.08
CA SER A 4 27.35 -18.35 0.64
C SER A 4 26.25 -18.59 1.68
N TRP A 5 25.00 -18.37 1.27
CA TRP A 5 23.85 -18.73 2.09
C TRP A 5 23.70 -20.24 2.09
N ALA A 6 23.82 -20.87 3.24
CA ALA A 6 23.62 -22.30 3.41
C ALA A 6 22.19 -22.70 2.98
N LYS A 7 22.05 -23.93 2.44
CA LYS A 7 20.79 -24.51 1.96
C LYS A 7 19.77 -24.88 3.05
N ALA A 8 19.92 -24.37 4.28
CA ALA A 8 18.89 -24.53 5.30
C ALA A 8 17.67 -23.66 4.95
N PRO A 9 16.44 -24.12 5.21
CA PRO A 9 15.28 -23.25 5.07
C PRO A 9 15.48 -22.01 5.95
N PRO A 10 15.18 -20.81 5.47
CA PRO A 10 15.37 -19.60 6.23
C PRO A 10 14.45 -19.62 7.46
N ASP A 11 15.01 -19.32 8.63
CA ASP A 11 14.24 -19.25 9.88
C ASP A 11 13.38 -17.97 9.96
N SER A 12 13.69 -16.96 9.13
CA SER A 12 12.98 -15.68 9.05
C SER A 12 13.22 -14.99 7.72
N SER A 13 12.37 -14.02 7.39
CA SER A 13 12.65 -13.04 6.35
C SER A 13 13.73 -12.06 6.81
N SER A 14 14.54 -11.59 5.85
CA SER A 14 15.56 -10.56 6.11
C SER A 14 15.47 -9.47 5.06
N TYR A 15 15.54 -8.22 5.51
CA TYR A 15 15.63 -7.05 4.66
C TYR A 15 16.72 -6.13 5.16
N VAL A 16 17.69 -5.84 4.30
CA VAL A 16 18.81 -4.93 4.60
C VAL A 16 18.82 -3.84 3.55
N SER A 17 18.74 -2.59 3.97
CA SER A 17 18.86 -1.43 3.08
C SER A 17 20.11 -0.62 3.42
N ILE A 18 20.78 -0.12 2.39
CA ILE A 18 21.91 0.79 2.49
C ILE A 18 21.45 2.14 1.93
N HIS A 19 21.55 3.16 2.76
CA HIS A 19 21.16 4.51 2.40
C HIS A 19 22.41 5.37 2.15
N ARG A 20 22.29 6.32 1.23
CA ARG A 20 23.26 7.38 1.04
C ARG A 20 23.19 8.41 2.16
N SER A 21 24.16 9.31 2.22
CA SER A 21 24.19 10.40 3.20
C SER A 21 23.02 11.39 3.08
N ASP A 22 22.36 11.44 1.92
CA ASP A 22 21.14 12.21 1.65
C ASP A 22 19.83 11.51 2.12
N GLY A 23 19.95 10.31 2.72
CA GLY A 23 18.82 9.50 3.17
C GLY A 23 18.18 8.65 2.08
N GLU A 24 18.58 8.79 0.80
CA GLU A 24 18.04 7.95 -0.26
C GLU A 24 18.61 6.53 -0.22
N MET A 25 17.75 5.56 -0.47
CA MET A 25 18.15 4.15 -0.54
C MET A 25 19.02 3.90 -1.78
N ALA A 26 20.28 3.50 -1.56
CA ALA A 26 21.21 3.16 -2.63
C ALA A 26 21.01 1.72 -3.13
N VAL A 27 20.83 0.78 -2.21
CA VAL A 27 20.62 -0.64 -2.50
C VAL A 27 19.83 -1.30 -1.36
N ALA A 28 19.04 -2.30 -1.71
CA ALA A 28 18.40 -3.17 -0.74
C ALA A 28 18.63 -4.64 -1.11
N LEU A 29 18.85 -5.46 -0.09
CA LEU A 29 18.92 -6.91 -0.18
C LEU A 29 17.75 -7.47 0.62
N SER A 30 16.98 -8.38 0.03
CA SER A 30 15.88 -9.03 0.73
C SER A 30 15.94 -10.54 0.54
N ASP A 31 15.70 -11.28 1.62
CA ASP A 31 15.47 -12.71 1.60
C ASP A 31 14.08 -13.00 2.17
N MET A 32 13.15 -13.31 1.28
CA MET A 32 11.75 -13.60 1.59
C MET A 32 11.41 -15.06 1.33
N ARG A 33 12.41 -15.96 1.30
CA ARG A 33 12.21 -17.39 0.95
C ARG A 33 11.28 -18.09 1.93
N ILE A 34 11.33 -17.75 3.21
CA ILE A 34 10.42 -18.32 4.23
C ILE A 34 8.94 -18.17 3.85
N LEU A 35 8.57 -17.10 3.12
CA LEU A 35 7.20 -16.84 2.70
C LEU A 35 6.71 -17.85 1.66
N GLN A 36 7.62 -18.58 0.98
CA GLN A 36 7.23 -19.66 0.06
C GLN A 36 6.56 -20.84 0.80
N GLU A 37 6.77 -20.91 2.12
CA GLU A 37 6.12 -21.89 2.98
C GLU A 37 4.64 -21.56 3.24
N LEU A 38 4.20 -20.31 3.02
CA LEU A 38 2.81 -19.90 3.16
C LEU A 38 1.99 -20.32 1.93
N THR A 39 1.80 -21.63 1.79
CA THR A 39 1.02 -22.23 0.70
C THR A 39 -0.49 -22.20 1.01
N PRO A 40 -1.36 -22.35 0.01
CA PRO A 40 -2.81 -22.52 0.23
C PRO A 40 -3.14 -23.62 1.22
N ALA A 41 -2.42 -24.75 1.17
CA ALA A 41 -2.63 -25.88 2.09
C ALA A 41 -2.36 -25.51 3.56
N ARG A 42 -1.39 -24.63 3.83
CA ARG A 42 -1.14 -24.13 5.18
C ARG A 42 -2.18 -23.14 5.66
N LEU A 43 -2.88 -22.45 4.75
CA LEU A 43 -3.94 -21.51 5.10
C LEU A 43 -5.31 -22.18 5.27
N GLU A 44 -5.52 -23.34 4.66
CA GLU A 44 -6.82 -24.04 4.70
C GLU A 44 -7.33 -24.30 6.12
N PRO A 45 -6.51 -24.73 7.09
CA PRO A 45 -6.95 -24.89 8.49
C PRO A 45 -7.38 -23.57 9.15
N MET A 46 -7.02 -22.41 8.60
CA MET A 46 -7.40 -21.09 9.09
C MET A 46 -8.61 -20.50 8.35
N ARG A 47 -9.24 -21.24 7.45
CA ARG A 47 -10.33 -20.76 6.58
C ARG A 47 -11.45 -20.08 7.37
N ASP A 48 -11.96 -20.71 8.42
CA ASP A 48 -13.06 -20.16 9.21
C ASP A 48 -12.65 -18.86 9.90
N LYS A 49 -11.43 -18.81 10.46
CA LYS A 49 -10.89 -17.61 11.08
C LYS A 49 -10.72 -16.47 10.07
N LEU A 50 -10.23 -16.77 8.88
CA LEU A 50 -10.06 -15.77 7.81
C LEU A 50 -11.41 -15.31 7.27
N SER A 51 -12.40 -16.20 7.16
CA SER A 51 -13.76 -15.85 6.74
C SER A 51 -14.50 -14.97 7.74
N ALA A 52 -14.16 -15.06 9.02
CA ALA A 52 -14.74 -14.24 10.09
C ALA A 52 -13.96 -12.94 10.33
N ALA A 53 -12.88 -12.69 9.60
CA ALA A 53 -12.07 -11.50 9.78
C ALA A 53 -12.80 -10.24 9.28
N ALA A 54 -12.59 -9.09 9.96
CA ALA A 54 -13.10 -7.79 9.51
C ALA A 54 -12.41 -7.30 8.23
N ALA A 55 -11.15 -7.70 8.02
CA ALA A 55 -10.37 -7.47 6.83
C ALA A 55 -9.20 -8.47 6.76
N ILE A 56 -8.72 -8.74 5.56
CA ILE A 56 -7.48 -9.49 5.32
C ILE A 56 -6.47 -8.55 4.66
N VAL A 57 -5.26 -8.51 5.21
CA VAL A 57 -4.15 -7.74 4.63
C VAL A 57 -3.18 -8.72 3.99
N VAL A 58 -2.79 -8.44 2.75
CA VAL A 58 -1.78 -9.21 2.01
C VAL A 58 -0.76 -8.28 1.40
N ASP A 59 0.45 -8.76 1.25
CA ASP A 59 1.49 -8.09 0.51
C ASP A 59 2.00 -8.90 -0.69
N GLY A 60 2.71 -8.24 -1.59
CA GLY A 60 3.25 -8.84 -2.81
C GLY A 60 4.36 -9.87 -2.57
N CYS A 61 4.90 -9.99 -1.36
CA CYS A 61 5.95 -10.96 -1.03
C CYS A 61 5.42 -12.40 -1.01
N LEU A 62 4.11 -12.58 -0.77
CA LEU A 62 3.47 -13.89 -0.78
C LEU A 62 3.60 -14.59 -2.15
N PRO A 63 3.64 -15.93 -2.18
CA PRO A 63 3.54 -16.69 -3.43
C PRO A 63 2.28 -16.30 -4.22
N GLN A 64 2.39 -16.24 -5.54
CA GLN A 64 1.25 -15.83 -6.39
C GLN A 64 0.06 -16.78 -6.24
N GLU A 65 0.32 -18.08 -6.05
CA GLU A 65 -0.74 -19.07 -5.82
C GLU A 65 -1.50 -18.82 -4.51
N THR A 66 -0.77 -18.40 -3.46
CA THR A 66 -1.34 -18.05 -2.16
C THR A 66 -2.16 -16.77 -2.24
N LEU A 67 -1.65 -15.74 -2.92
CA LEU A 67 -2.42 -14.53 -3.22
C LEU A 67 -3.70 -14.89 -3.98
N ARG A 68 -3.60 -15.72 -5.02
CA ARG A 68 -4.74 -16.15 -5.81
C ARG A 68 -5.77 -16.92 -4.97
N TYR A 69 -5.30 -17.81 -4.10
CA TYR A 69 -6.14 -18.55 -3.17
C TYR A 69 -6.90 -17.62 -2.23
N ILE A 70 -6.20 -16.71 -1.54
CA ILE A 70 -6.81 -15.75 -0.61
C ILE A 70 -7.85 -14.90 -1.33
N ILE A 71 -7.49 -14.30 -2.45
CA ILE A 71 -8.37 -13.38 -3.18
C ILE A 71 -9.61 -14.10 -3.71
N ARG A 72 -9.47 -15.29 -4.27
CA ARG A 72 -10.60 -16.06 -4.81
C ARG A 72 -11.52 -16.60 -3.71
N THR A 73 -10.94 -17.01 -2.60
CA THR A 73 -11.70 -17.63 -1.50
C THR A 73 -12.44 -16.59 -0.66
N PHE A 74 -11.81 -15.45 -0.39
CA PHE A 74 -12.33 -14.48 0.59
C PHE A 74 -12.76 -13.14 -0.02
N GLY A 75 -12.26 -12.75 -1.21
CA GLY A 75 -12.47 -11.42 -1.78
C GLY A 75 -13.91 -11.04 -2.12
N GLY A 76 -14.86 -11.98 -2.06
CA GLY A 76 -16.29 -11.70 -2.19
C GLY A 76 -17.00 -11.43 -0.86
N SER A 77 -16.41 -11.82 0.27
CA SER A 77 -17.02 -11.79 1.60
C SER A 77 -16.23 -10.97 2.63
N VAL A 78 -14.90 -10.95 2.50
CA VAL A 78 -14.02 -10.21 3.41
C VAL A 78 -13.24 -9.15 2.61
N PRO A 79 -13.21 -7.88 3.04
CA PRO A 79 -12.39 -6.86 2.39
C PRO A 79 -10.91 -7.25 2.40
N ILE A 80 -10.28 -7.27 1.21
CA ILE A 80 -8.85 -7.58 1.07
C ILE A 80 -8.10 -6.28 0.76
N PHE A 81 -7.18 -5.93 1.65
CA PHE A 81 -6.23 -4.83 1.49
C PHE A 81 -4.90 -5.39 1.01
N ALA A 82 -4.34 -4.80 -0.04
CA ALA A 82 -3.12 -5.31 -0.66
C ALA A 82 -2.07 -4.23 -0.88
N ASP A 83 -0.81 -4.55 -0.56
CA ASP A 83 0.36 -3.73 -0.86
C ASP A 83 1.28 -4.48 -1.83
N PRO A 84 1.63 -3.93 -3.00
CA PRO A 84 2.57 -4.56 -3.92
C PRO A 84 4.00 -4.63 -3.41
N VAL A 85 4.41 -3.76 -2.48
CA VAL A 85 5.73 -3.67 -1.82
C VAL A 85 6.87 -3.26 -2.77
N SER A 86 6.91 -3.80 -3.98
CA SER A 86 7.96 -3.48 -4.97
C SER A 86 7.47 -3.69 -6.41
N THR A 87 8.18 -3.11 -7.36
CA THR A 87 7.89 -3.28 -8.79
C THR A 87 7.97 -4.74 -9.24
N ALA A 88 8.87 -5.53 -8.66
CA ALA A 88 9.00 -6.97 -8.93
C ALA A 88 7.76 -7.74 -8.46
N TYR A 89 7.30 -7.46 -7.26
CA TYR A 89 6.12 -8.07 -6.69
C TYR A 89 4.81 -7.55 -7.32
N ALA A 90 4.77 -6.28 -7.72
CA ALA A 90 3.66 -5.73 -8.50
C ALA A 90 3.42 -6.51 -9.81
N ARG A 91 4.51 -6.88 -10.53
CA ARG A 91 4.40 -7.74 -11.73
C ARG A 91 3.76 -9.10 -11.41
N ARG A 92 4.12 -9.71 -10.27
CA ARG A 92 3.57 -11.01 -9.84
C ARG A 92 2.12 -10.88 -9.36
N MET A 93 1.75 -9.76 -8.73
CA MET A 93 0.40 -9.49 -8.24
C MET A 93 -0.57 -9.17 -9.39
N ARG A 94 -0.11 -8.53 -10.47
CA ARG A 94 -0.96 -8.08 -11.59
C ARG A 94 -1.96 -9.14 -12.11
N PRO A 95 -1.63 -10.42 -12.28
CA PRO A 95 -2.59 -11.42 -12.76
C PRO A 95 -3.67 -11.84 -11.76
N VAL A 96 -3.63 -11.34 -10.53
CA VAL A 96 -4.54 -11.75 -9.44
C VAL A 96 -5.27 -10.58 -8.78
N LEU A 97 -5.36 -9.42 -9.42
CA LEU A 97 -5.95 -8.20 -8.86
C LEU A 97 -7.46 -8.28 -8.63
N ARG A 98 -8.18 -9.03 -9.46
CA ARG A 98 -9.64 -9.12 -9.39
C ARG A 98 -10.10 -9.71 -8.05
N GLY A 99 -10.83 -8.93 -7.28
CA GLY A 99 -11.34 -9.29 -5.94
C GLY A 99 -10.59 -8.62 -4.78
N ILE A 100 -9.53 -7.85 -5.08
CA ILE A 100 -8.93 -6.95 -4.08
C ILE A 100 -9.89 -5.79 -3.82
N ASP A 101 -10.19 -5.54 -2.55
CA ASP A 101 -11.00 -4.39 -2.14
C ASP A 101 -10.19 -3.10 -2.24
N THR A 102 -9.05 -3.04 -1.60
CA THR A 102 -8.20 -1.84 -1.54
C THR A 102 -6.75 -2.18 -1.90
N LEU A 103 -6.24 -1.57 -2.95
CA LEU A 103 -4.86 -1.72 -3.42
C LEU A 103 -4.08 -0.41 -3.24
N LYS A 104 -2.92 -0.48 -2.58
CA LYS A 104 -2.10 0.69 -2.25
C LYS A 104 -0.71 0.63 -2.91
N PRO A 105 -0.59 0.87 -4.21
CA PRO A 105 0.71 0.97 -4.87
C PRO A 105 1.36 2.35 -4.64
N ASN A 106 2.69 2.40 -4.76
CA ASN A 106 3.39 3.63 -5.07
C ASN A 106 3.32 3.93 -6.58
N ARG A 107 3.90 5.07 -7.00
CA ARG A 107 3.89 5.49 -8.41
C ARG A 107 4.46 4.42 -9.36
N LEU A 108 5.64 3.87 -9.04
CA LEU A 108 6.32 2.89 -9.92
C LEU A 108 5.56 1.55 -9.98
N GLU A 109 5.00 1.13 -8.87
CA GLU A 109 4.15 -0.06 -8.81
C GLU A 109 2.85 0.14 -9.58
N ALA A 110 2.23 1.33 -9.46
CA ALA A 110 1.05 1.68 -10.23
C ALA A 110 1.30 1.69 -11.74
N GLU A 111 2.47 2.13 -12.20
CA GLU A 111 2.88 2.04 -13.60
C GLU A 111 2.90 0.57 -14.09
N ILE A 112 3.46 -0.33 -13.29
CA ILE A 112 3.51 -1.77 -13.60
C ILE A 112 2.10 -2.38 -13.63
N LEU A 113 1.29 -2.08 -12.61
CA LEU A 113 -0.05 -2.66 -12.46
C LEU A 113 -1.01 -2.16 -13.54
N SER A 114 -0.94 -0.89 -13.88
CA SER A 114 -1.80 -0.28 -14.91
C SER A 114 -1.28 -0.50 -16.34
N GLY A 115 0.03 -0.73 -16.50
CA GLY A 115 0.71 -0.71 -17.81
C GLY A 115 0.85 0.70 -18.40
N ARG A 116 0.75 1.76 -17.59
CA ARG A 116 0.78 3.16 -18.00
C ARG A 116 1.85 3.93 -17.24
N SER A 117 2.64 4.75 -17.93
CA SER A 117 3.60 5.65 -17.29
C SER A 117 2.90 6.79 -16.56
N ILE A 118 3.46 7.21 -15.42
CA ILE A 118 2.98 8.33 -14.60
C ILE A 118 4.04 9.42 -14.57
N ARG A 119 3.87 10.45 -15.38
CA ARG A 119 4.80 11.58 -15.52
C ARG A 119 4.23 12.87 -14.93
N CYS A 120 2.91 13.01 -14.92
CA CYS A 120 2.18 14.17 -14.38
C CYS A 120 0.97 13.73 -13.57
N GLU A 121 0.27 14.67 -12.93
CA GLU A 121 -0.89 14.36 -12.08
C GLU A 121 -2.04 13.70 -12.85
N ALA A 122 -2.27 14.11 -14.10
CA ALA A 122 -3.30 13.50 -14.93
C ALA A 122 -3.05 12.01 -15.22
N ASP A 123 -1.79 11.56 -15.15
CA ASP A 123 -1.44 10.16 -15.38
C ASP A 123 -1.85 9.27 -14.19
N TYR A 124 -1.90 9.81 -12.95
CA TYR A 124 -2.42 9.08 -11.81
C TYR A 124 -3.88 8.67 -12.00
N PHE A 125 -4.69 9.56 -12.57
CA PHE A 125 -6.06 9.24 -12.96
C PHE A 125 -6.07 8.06 -13.93
N ARG A 126 -5.33 8.16 -15.05
CA ARG A 126 -5.28 7.11 -16.09
C ARG A 126 -4.75 5.77 -15.56
N ALA A 127 -3.76 5.80 -14.69
CA ALA A 127 -3.22 4.61 -14.05
C ALA A 127 -4.23 3.97 -13.10
N ALA A 128 -4.90 4.78 -12.27
CA ALA A 128 -5.95 4.31 -11.38
C ALA A 128 -7.12 3.65 -12.15
N GLU A 129 -7.61 4.29 -13.23
CA GLU A 129 -8.63 3.70 -14.09
C GLU A 129 -8.19 2.35 -14.69
N GLY A 130 -6.93 2.26 -15.12
CA GLY A 130 -6.36 1.00 -15.63
C GLY A 130 -6.28 -0.11 -14.57
N ILE A 131 -6.10 0.23 -13.30
CA ILE A 131 -6.11 -0.73 -12.19
C ILE A 131 -7.54 -1.11 -11.82
N LEU A 132 -8.45 -0.14 -11.69
CA LEU A 132 -9.87 -0.39 -11.40
C LEU A 132 -10.52 -1.28 -12.45
N ALA A 133 -10.19 -1.07 -13.73
CA ALA A 133 -10.68 -1.92 -14.84
C ALA A 133 -10.26 -3.39 -14.73
N GLN A 134 -9.23 -3.71 -13.94
CA GLN A 134 -8.80 -5.10 -13.65
C GLN A 134 -9.59 -5.74 -12.49
N GLY A 135 -10.59 -5.02 -11.92
CA GLY A 135 -11.50 -5.55 -10.90
C GLY A 135 -11.09 -5.28 -9.45
N VAL A 136 -10.20 -4.32 -9.23
CA VAL A 136 -9.93 -3.72 -7.91
C VAL A 136 -11.07 -2.75 -7.58
N ARG A 137 -11.53 -2.67 -6.33
CA ARG A 137 -12.61 -1.75 -5.94
C ARG A 137 -12.11 -0.36 -5.62
N ARG A 138 -10.97 -0.25 -4.94
CA ARG A 138 -10.34 1.01 -4.54
C ARG A 138 -8.85 0.96 -4.81
N VAL A 139 -8.30 2.04 -5.32
CA VAL A 139 -6.86 2.17 -5.50
C VAL A 139 -6.36 3.47 -4.87
N ILE A 140 -5.27 3.41 -4.14
CA ILE A 140 -4.65 4.56 -3.51
C ILE A 140 -3.19 4.60 -3.94
N ILE A 141 -2.86 5.50 -4.86
CA ILE A 141 -1.50 5.61 -5.40
C ILE A 141 -0.73 6.64 -4.57
N SER A 142 0.27 6.21 -3.82
CA SER A 142 1.14 7.12 -3.09
C SER A 142 2.10 7.84 -4.05
N ALA A 143 2.30 9.15 -3.81
CA ALA A 143 3.07 10.06 -4.65
C ALA A 143 4.20 10.76 -3.88
N GLY A 144 4.71 10.13 -2.80
CA GLY A 144 5.74 10.68 -1.93
C GLY A 144 5.30 12.00 -1.29
N SER A 145 6.15 13.02 -1.33
CA SER A 145 5.85 14.34 -0.76
C SER A 145 4.65 15.06 -1.38
N ARG A 146 4.14 14.58 -2.52
CA ARG A 146 2.94 15.13 -3.16
C ARG A 146 1.64 14.62 -2.57
N GLY A 147 1.70 13.63 -1.65
CA GLY A 147 0.53 13.03 -1.02
C GLY A 147 0.11 11.72 -1.70
N CYS A 148 -1.18 11.52 -1.89
CA CYS A 148 -1.72 10.32 -2.52
C CYS A 148 -2.96 10.60 -3.36
N TYR A 149 -3.17 9.78 -4.38
CA TYR A 149 -4.33 9.80 -5.25
C TYR A 149 -5.24 8.61 -4.95
N TYR A 150 -6.49 8.87 -4.64
CA TYR A 150 -7.54 7.87 -4.43
C TYR A 150 -8.46 7.80 -5.63
N ALA A 151 -8.86 6.58 -5.99
CA ALA A 151 -9.94 6.31 -6.93
C ALA A 151 -10.69 5.03 -6.54
N ASP A 152 -11.99 4.97 -6.81
CA ASP A 152 -12.79 3.76 -6.62
C ASP A 152 -13.71 3.48 -7.82
N ASN A 153 -14.32 2.29 -7.80
CA ASN A 153 -15.24 1.84 -8.85
C ASN A 153 -16.64 2.49 -8.77
N MET A 154 -16.87 3.34 -7.73
CA MET A 154 -18.09 4.15 -7.59
C MET A 154 -17.95 5.54 -8.20
N GLY A 155 -16.80 5.85 -8.78
CA GLY A 155 -16.52 7.13 -9.43
C GLY A 155 -15.93 8.20 -8.52
N GLN A 156 -15.66 7.90 -7.24
CA GLN A 156 -15.02 8.88 -6.36
C GLN A 156 -13.54 9.03 -6.73
N ARG A 157 -13.07 10.26 -6.74
CA ARG A 157 -11.68 10.65 -7.04
C ARG A 157 -11.27 11.75 -6.08
N LEU A 158 -10.12 11.54 -5.43
CA LEU A 158 -9.62 12.47 -4.44
C LEU A 158 -8.10 12.55 -4.50
N TRP A 159 -7.56 13.76 -4.54
CA TRP A 159 -6.15 14.00 -4.27
C TRP A 159 -5.99 14.53 -2.85
N SER A 160 -5.38 13.75 -1.98
CA SER A 160 -5.06 14.16 -0.61
C SER A 160 -3.60 14.57 -0.52
N ARG A 161 -3.35 15.77 0.04
CA ARG A 161 -2.02 16.38 0.12
C ARG A 161 -1.69 16.77 1.55
N THR A 162 -0.41 16.68 1.88
CA THR A 162 0.17 17.25 3.09
C THR A 162 1.22 18.30 2.72
N ARG A 163 1.65 19.08 3.70
CA ARG A 163 2.86 19.87 3.55
C ARG A 163 4.05 18.92 3.54
N PRO A 164 5.07 19.14 2.68
CA PRO A 164 6.29 18.36 2.73
C PRO A 164 6.94 18.49 4.12
N LEU A 165 7.42 17.38 4.66
CA LEU A 165 8.26 17.44 5.86
C LEU A 165 9.57 18.14 5.54
N GLN A 166 10.04 18.95 6.48
CA GLN A 166 11.36 19.61 6.36
C GLN A 166 12.49 18.60 6.49
N GLN A 167 12.28 17.56 7.31
CA GLN A 167 13.24 16.49 7.53
C GLN A 167 12.51 15.15 7.61
N VAL A 168 13.08 14.14 6.97
CA VAL A 168 12.65 12.74 7.03
C VAL A 168 13.76 11.98 7.74
N GLU A 169 13.45 11.38 8.89
CA GLU A 169 14.41 10.59 9.67
C GLU A 169 14.61 9.20 9.05
N ASN A 170 13.51 8.55 8.66
CA ASN A 170 13.53 7.24 8.03
C ASN A 170 12.30 7.07 7.12
N ALA A 171 12.52 6.71 5.87
CA ALA A 171 11.43 6.47 4.92
C ALA A 171 10.85 5.04 5.00
N THR A 172 11.57 4.12 5.66
CA THR A 172 11.15 2.72 5.83
C THR A 172 9.94 2.64 6.76
N GLY A 173 8.94 1.83 6.38
CA GLY A 173 7.72 1.65 7.18
C GLY A 173 6.63 2.70 6.96
N ALA A 174 6.88 3.77 6.20
CA ALA A 174 5.84 4.77 5.89
C ALA A 174 4.67 4.16 5.10
N GLY A 175 4.97 3.24 4.16
CA GLY A 175 3.97 2.49 3.40
C GLY A 175 3.11 1.59 4.28
N ASP A 176 3.75 0.88 5.21
CA ASP A 176 3.09 -0.03 6.16
C ASP A 176 2.22 0.74 7.14
N SER A 177 2.75 1.87 7.67
CA SER A 177 1.99 2.77 8.56
C SER A 177 0.79 3.39 7.83
N PHE A 178 0.92 3.75 6.56
CA PHE A 178 -0.19 4.19 5.73
C PHE A 178 -1.27 3.10 5.62
N MET A 179 -0.86 1.86 5.32
CA MET A 179 -1.78 0.72 5.25
C MET A 179 -2.47 0.46 6.59
N ALA A 180 -1.73 0.52 7.70
CA ALA A 180 -2.29 0.41 9.05
C ALA A 180 -3.32 1.52 9.31
N GLY A 181 -3.05 2.75 8.87
CA GLY A 181 -3.99 3.87 8.94
C GLY A 181 -5.27 3.63 8.13
N LEU A 182 -5.18 3.03 6.93
CA LEU A 182 -6.35 2.64 6.14
C LEU A 182 -7.19 1.59 6.86
N LEU A 183 -6.56 0.59 7.45
CA LEU A 183 -7.25 -0.49 8.19
C LEU A 183 -7.92 0.04 9.45
N TYR A 184 -7.21 0.87 10.22
CA TYR A 184 -7.79 1.52 11.39
C TYR A 184 -9.02 2.35 11.01
N SER A 185 -8.90 3.18 9.97
CA SER A 185 -10.00 4.00 9.46
C SER A 185 -11.19 3.17 9.00
N ALA A 186 -10.95 2.03 8.35
CA ALA A 186 -12.01 1.09 7.96
C ALA A 186 -12.71 0.49 9.18
N ALA A 187 -11.96 0.09 10.22
CA ALA A 187 -12.50 -0.41 11.48
C ALA A 187 -13.32 0.66 12.22
N GLN A 188 -12.89 1.92 12.19
CA GLN A 188 -13.58 3.07 12.80
C GLN A 188 -14.70 3.63 11.91
N ARG A 189 -14.88 3.12 10.69
CA ARG A 189 -15.86 3.58 9.70
C ARG A 189 -15.74 5.07 9.38
N TYR A 190 -14.50 5.56 9.23
CA TYR A 190 -14.25 6.94 8.84
C TYR A 190 -14.75 7.23 7.43
N TRP A 191 -15.20 8.47 7.19
CA TRP A 191 -15.49 8.95 5.84
C TRP A 191 -14.21 9.00 5.00
N LEU A 192 -14.35 8.91 3.67
CA LEU A 192 -13.22 8.86 2.75
C LEU A 192 -12.14 9.91 3.05
N GLY A 193 -12.57 11.16 3.25
CA GLY A 193 -11.62 12.23 3.51
C GLY A 193 -10.81 12.02 4.79
N ASP A 194 -11.46 11.61 5.87
CA ASP A 194 -10.79 11.36 7.15
C ASP A 194 -9.94 10.10 7.09
N THR A 195 -10.38 9.08 6.34
CA THR A 195 -9.57 7.89 6.03
C THR A 195 -8.25 8.26 5.36
N MET A 196 -8.31 9.11 4.32
CA MET A 196 -7.11 9.52 3.60
C MET A 196 -6.20 10.40 4.47
N ASP A 197 -6.76 11.32 5.23
CA ASP A 197 -5.99 12.17 6.15
C ASP A 197 -5.33 11.32 7.25
N PHE A 198 -6.07 10.40 7.86
CA PHE A 198 -5.55 9.53 8.93
C PHE A 198 -4.44 8.60 8.42
N ALA A 199 -4.62 7.98 7.27
CA ALA A 199 -3.61 7.12 6.65
C ALA A 199 -2.33 7.91 6.32
N MET A 200 -2.46 9.13 5.78
CA MET A 200 -1.32 10.01 5.54
C MET A 200 -0.66 10.47 6.84
N GLY A 201 -1.43 10.78 7.88
CA GLY A 201 -0.92 11.10 9.22
C GLY A 201 -0.13 9.94 9.84
N ALA A 202 -0.58 8.70 9.65
CA ALA A 202 0.14 7.51 10.10
C ALA A 202 1.49 7.36 9.37
N ALA A 203 1.52 7.59 8.05
CA ALA A 203 2.78 7.62 7.29
C ALA A 203 3.71 8.76 7.77
N LEU A 204 3.19 9.96 8.04
CA LEU A 204 3.96 11.07 8.57
C LEU A 204 4.58 10.74 9.94
N ALA A 205 3.83 10.07 10.82
CA ALA A 205 4.34 9.62 12.11
C ALA A 205 5.52 8.65 11.97
N ALA A 206 5.49 7.75 10.98
CA ALA A 206 6.61 6.86 10.67
C ALA A 206 7.83 7.61 10.14
N LEU A 207 7.63 8.56 9.21
CA LEU A 207 8.70 9.36 8.60
C LEU A 207 9.49 10.22 9.60
N GLN A 208 8.90 10.54 10.75
CA GLN A 208 9.53 11.32 11.83
C GLN A 208 10.26 10.47 12.86
N ALA A 209 10.19 9.15 12.76
CA ALA A 209 10.86 8.23 13.67
C ALA A 209 12.15 7.68 13.06
N ARG A 210 13.17 7.46 13.91
CA ARG A 210 14.43 6.78 13.50
C ARG A 210 14.22 5.29 13.25
N THR A 211 13.25 4.69 13.92
CA THR A 211 12.88 3.28 13.78
C THR A 211 11.80 3.12 12.71
N THR A 212 11.72 1.94 12.11
CA THR A 212 10.72 1.60 11.09
C THR A 212 9.27 1.80 11.59
N ILE A 213 9.03 1.54 12.87
CA ILE A 213 7.76 1.79 13.54
C ILE A 213 7.99 2.89 14.58
N ASN A 214 7.17 3.94 14.53
CA ASN A 214 7.20 4.96 15.56
C ASN A 214 6.63 4.41 16.88
N PRO A 215 7.40 4.29 17.95
CA PRO A 215 6.91 3.72 19.21
C PRO A 215 5.85 4.59 19.90
N ALA A 216 5.76 5.87 19.55
CA ALA A 216 4.77 6.81 20.08
C ALA A 216 3.50 6.90 19.21
N ILE A 217 3.37 6.05 18.16
CA ILE A 217 2.23 6.13 17.25
C ILE A 217 0.92 5.86 18.00
N SER A 218 -0.01 6.79 17.88
CA SER A 218 -1.34 6.69 18.47
C SER A 218 -2.34 7.46 17.59
N PRO A 219 -3.65 7.20 17.71
CA PRO A 219 -4.65 7.98 16.99
C PRO A 219 -4.55 9.48 17.26
N GLU A 220 -4.23 9.86 18.49
CA GLU A 220 -4.09 11.27 18.92
C GLU A 220 -2.91 11.95 18.22
N LEU A 221 -1.74 11.29 18.20
CA LEU A 221 -0.56 11.79 17.48
C LEU A 221 -0.85 11.90 15.98
N ILE A 222 -1.50 10.91 15.38
CA ILE A 222 -1.86 10.91 13.95
C ILE A 222 -2.76 12.12 13.66
N TRP A 223 -3.82 12.34 14.43
CA TRP A 223 -4.71 13.48 14.23
C TRP A 223 -4.04 14.84 14.51
N GLN A 224 -3.09 14.88 15.45
CA GLN A 224 -2.26 16.07 15.64
C GLN A 224 -1.46 16.39 14.38
N LEU A 225 -0.71 15.42 13.84
CA LEU A 225 0.07 15.59 12.61
C LEU A 225 -0.79 15.98 11.41
N VAL A 226 -1.98 15.39 11.30
CA VAL A 226 -2.95 15.78 10.28
C VAL A 226 -3.29 17.26 10.38
N ARG A 227 -3.64 17.77 11.58
CA ARG A 227 -3.98 19.18 11.78
C ARG A 227 -2.83 20.12 11.42
N GLU A 228 -1.60 19.75 11.77
CA GLU A 228 -0.40 20.56 11.51
C GLU A 228 0.00 20.57 10.03
N GLN A 229 -0.20 19.46 9.31
CA GLN A 229 0.31 19.25 7.97
C GLN A 229 -0.76 19.32 6.85
N LYS A 230 -2.04 19.41 7.23
CA LYS A 230 -3.15 19.36 6.28
C LYS A 230 -3.11 20.50 5.25
N ARG A 231 -3.30 20.13 3.99
CA ARG A 231 -3.64 21.05 2.91
C ARG A 231 -5.10 20.82 2.48
N PRO A 232 -5.74 21.82 1.84
CA PRO A 232 -7.08 21.60 1.26
C PRO A 232 -7.10 20.41 0.34
N ARG A 233 -8.11 19.55 0.49
CA ARG A 233 -8.37 18.42 -0.42
C ARG A 233 -8.86 18.97 -1.75
N THR A 234 -8.41 18.40 -2.85
CA THR A 234 -8.87 18.77 -4.19
C THR A 234 -9.68 17.60 -4.77
N PRO A 235 -11.00 17.72 -4.91
CA PRO A 235 -11.78 16.78 -5.69
C PRO A 235 -11.26 16.79 -7.13
N VAL A 236 -11.02 15.61 -7.68
CA VAL A 236 -10.63 15.48 -9.09
C VAL A 236 -11.90 15.25 -9.89
N ILE A 237 -12.38 16.28 -10.58
CA ILE A 237 -13.46 16.14 -11.56
C ILE A 237 -12.85 15.53 -12.82
N PRO A 238 -13.34 14.38 -13.31
CA PRO A 238 -12.87 13.82 -14.56
C PRO A 238 -13.11 14.82 -15.69
N THR A 239 -12.05 15.41 -16.25
CA THR A 239 -12.13 16.19 -17.47
C THR A 239 -12.40 15.23 -18.63
N GLY A 240 -13.67 15.06 -19.01
CA GLY A 240 -14.03 14.13 -20.10
C GLY A 240 -15.53 13.87 -20.24
N LEU A 241 -16.39 14.47 -19.40
CA LEU A 241 -17.84 14.38 -19.55
C LEU A 241 -18.48 15.66 -20.11
N THR A 242 -17.71 16.54 -20.76
CA THR A 242 -18.32 17.54 -21.63
C THR A 242 -18.56 16.88 -22.98
N GLY A 243 -19.74 16.28 -23.10
CA GLY A 243 -20.21 15.72 -24.35
C GLY A 243 -20.36 16.79 -25.43
N LYS A 244 -20.01 16.40 -26.61
CA LYS A 244 -20.81 16.66 -27.83
C LYS A 244 -20.90 15.39 -28.61
#